data_b8330ea3fb54225fce200327448d0a6b
#
_entry.id   b8330ea3fb54225fce200327448d0a6b
#
_cell.length_a   1.000
_cell.length_b   1.000
_cell.length_c   1.000
_cell.angle_alpha   90.00
_cell.angle_beta   90.00
_cell.angle_gamma   90.00
#
_symmetry.space_group_name_H-M   'P 1'
#
loop_
_entity.id
_entity.type
_entity.pdbx_description
1 polymer ?
#
loop_
_entity_poly.entity_id
_entity_poly.type
_entity_poly.pdbx_seq_one_letter_code
_entity_poly.pdbx_strand_id
1 'polypeptide(L)'
;MNHSKKQNKLSYPFNAPKQEETIRISVASPSLGDTLAWIPYVEEFRKKYKCKIILKCEHIKLFKKSYPKINFENFTHGTDFESDYILSYFFSKDGYDQSIHYKNPYQIPLQNVASDILGLEYKEIKPKVDILD
;
A
#
# COMPACT_ATOMS: atom_id res chain seq x y z
N MET A 1 5.21 -24.00 1.84
CA MET A 1 4.22 -23.33 1.79
C MET A 1 4.26 -22.04 2.29
N ASN A 2 3.99 -21.10 1.68
CA ASN A 2 4.28 -19.79 2.08
C ASN A 2 3.26 -18.81 1.72
N HIS A 3 2.05 -19.14 2.01
CA HIS A 3 0.96 -18.25 1.73
C HIS A 3 1.08 -16.97 2.52
N SER A 4 1.63 -17.07 3.72
CA SER A 4 1.79 -15.88 4.54
C SER A 4 2.72 -14.86 3.90
N LYS A 5 3.60 -15.29 3.03
CA LYS A 5 4.47 -14.33 2.40
C LYS A 5 3.75 -13.41 1.47
N LYS A 6 2.79 -13.91 0.67
CA LYS A 6 2.07 -13.05 -0.19
C LYS A 6 1.17 -12.14 0.57
N GLN A 7 0.53 -12.66 1.61
CA GLN A 7 -0.38 -11.91 2.34
C GLN A 7 0.28 -10.85 3.12
N ASN A 8 1.55 -10.99 3.40
CA ASN A 8 2.08 -10.20 4.42
C ASN A 8 3.55 -10.02 4.31
N LYS A 9 3.92 -9.23 3.38
CA LYS A 9 5.31 -8.83 3.29
C LYS A 9 5.68 -7.82 4.36
N LEU A 10 4.86 -7.74 5.40
CA LEU A 10 5.14 -6.93 6.55
C LEU A 10 6.22 -7.53 7.39
N SER A 11 6.45 -8.84 7.21
CA SER A 11 7.48 -9.48 8.00
C SER A 11 8.86 -8.96 7.61
N TYR A 12 9.74 -8.96 8.54
CA TYR A 12 11.12 -8.52 8.33
C TYR A 12 12.04 -9.72 8.37
N PRO A 13 13.11 -9.70 7.57
CA PRO A 13 13.52 -8.60 6.72
C PRO A 13 12.63 -8.48 5.48
N PHE A 14 12.53 -7.26 5.00
CA PHE A 14 11.77 -6.94 3.81
C PHE A 14 12.46 -7.55 2.59
N ASN A 15 11.68 -8.20 1.73
CA ASN A 15 12.21 -8.78 0.51
C ASN A 15 11.89 -7.87 -0.67
N ALA A 16 12.89 -7.17 -1.16
CA ALA A 16 12.70 -6.24 -2.27
C ALA A 16 12.30 -6.98 -3.54
N PRO A 17 11.42 -6.39 -4.35
CA PRO A 17 11.05 -7.00 -5.62
C PRO A 17 12.21 -6.93 -6.61
N LYS A 18 12.17 -7.82 -7.58
CA LYS A 18 13.12 -7.79 -8.68
C LYS A 18 12.65 -6.76 -9.70
N GLN A 19 13.59 -6.24 -10.47
CA GLN A 19 13.26 -5.30 -11.54
C GLN A 19 12.30 -5.95 -12.52
N GLU A 20 11.30 -5.20 -12.97
CA GLU A 20 10.24 -5.64 -13.87
C GLU A 20 9.28 -6.69 -13.30
N GLU A 21 9.47 -7.08 -12.07
CA GLU A 21 8.50 -7.97 -11.43
C GLU A 21 7.17 -7.26 -11.26
N THR A 22 6.07 -7.99 -11.37
CA THR A 22 4.74 -7.41 -11.12
C THR A 22 4.39 -7.59 -9.65
N ILE A 23 4.13 -6.48 -8.98
CA ILE A 23 3.79 -6.49 -7.56
C ILE A 23 2.35 -6.02 -7.41
N ARG A 24 1.57 -6.77 -6.65
CA ARG A 24 0.18 -6.44 -6.37
C ARG A 24 0.07 -5.81 -5.00
N ILE A 25 -0.51 -4.63 -4.95
CA ILE A 25 -0.69 -3.90 -3.70
C ILE A 25 -2.17 -3.58 -3.55
N SER A 26 -2.72 -3.80 -2.36
CA SER A 26 -4.10 -3.44 -2.08
C SER A 26 -4.16 -2.37 -1.02
N VAL A 27 -5.00 -1.38 -1.22
CA VAL A 27 -5.36 -0.41 -0.19
C VAL A 27 -6.65 -0.91 0.43
N ALA A 28 -6.53 -1.55 1.57
CA ALA A 28 -7.68 -2.18 2.23
C ALA A 28 -8.38 -1.20 3.16
N SER A 29 -8.77 -0.07 2.60
CA SER A 29 -9.50 0.95 3.32
C SER A 29 -10.40 1.70 2.35
N PRO A 30 -11.67 1.92 2.67
CA PRO A 30 -12.54 2.71 1.83
C PRO A 30 -12.31 4.21 2.03
N SER A 31 -11.49 4.59 2.99
CA SER A 31 -11.27 5.99 3.32
C SER A 31 -10.45 6.70 2.24
N LEU A 32 -10.97 7.82 1.77
CA LEU A 32 -10.23 8.64 0.82
C LEU A 32 -8.95 9.19 1.46
N GLY A 33 -9.02 9.54 2.76
CA GLY A 33 -7.85 10.06 3.46
C GLY A 33 -6.71 9.06 3.50
N ASP A 34 -7.00 7.79 3.75
CA ASP A 34 -5.97 6.76 3.77
C ASP A 34 -5.36 6.58 2.39
N THR A 35 -6.21 6.56 1.37
CA THR A 35 -5.73 6.42 -0.01
C THR A 35 -4.85 7.60 -0.41
N LEU A 36 -5.27 8.82 -0.07
CA LEU A 36 -4.48 10.01 -0.36
C LEU A 36 -3.11 9.94 0.31
N ALA A 37 -3.07 9.44 1.54
CA ALA A 37 -1.82 9.36 2.27
C ALA A 37 -0.89 8.28 1.74
N TRP A 38 -1.44 7.18 1.23
CA TRP A 38 -0.65 5.99 0.91
C TRP A 38 -0.24 5.84 -0.54
N ILE A 39 -1.02 6.35 -1.49
CA ILE A 39 -0.67 6.25 -2.92
C ILE A 39 0.71 6.84 -3.25
N PRO A 40 1.13 7.97 -2.69
CA PRO A 40 2.46 8.48 -3.01
C PRO A 40 3.57 7.46 -2.72
N TYR A 41 3.39 6.63 -1.68
CA TYR A 41 4.39 5.63 -1.36
C TYR A 41 4.35 4.43 -2.32
N VAL A 42 3.20 4.13 -2.89
CA VAL A 42 3.12 3.11 -3.94
C VAL A 42 3.96 3.57 -5.14
N GLU A 43 3.84 4.84 -5.49
CA GLU A 43 4.61 5.39 -6.61
C GLU A 43 6.11 5.41 -6.29
N GLU A 44 6.49 5.77 -5.06
CA GLU A 44 7.90 5.74 -4.66
C GLU A 44 8.45 4.31 -4.70
N PHE A 45 7.65 3.35 -4.29
CA PHE A 45 8.01 1.93 -4.33
C PHE A 45 8.27 1.50 -5.78
N ARG A 46 7.35 1.87 -6.68
CA ARG A 46 7.50 1.53 -8.09
C ARG A 46 8.79 2.10 -8.67
N LYS A 47 9.09 3.36 -8.37
CA LYS A 47 10.27 4.01 -8.89
C LYS A 47 11.55 3.41 -8.33
N LYS A 48 11.54 3.13 -7.05
CA LYS A 48 12.75 2.63 -6.39
C LYS A 48 13.16 1.26 -6.90
N TYR A 49 12.19 0.36 -7.03
CA TYR A 49 12.48 -1.02 -7.41
C TYR A 49 12.29 -1.31 -8.89
N LYS A 50 11.82 -0.34 -9.64
CA LYS A 50 11.58 -0.47 -11.09
C LYS A 50 10.72 -1.68 -11.41
N CYS A 51 9.71 -1.90 -10.59
CA CYS A 51 8.76 -2.99 -10.78
C CYS A 51 7.47 -2.48 -11.40
N LYS A 52 6.60 -3.41 -11.79
CA LYS A 52 5.28 -3.07 -12.30
C LYS A 52 4.30 -3.17 -11.15
N ILE A 53 3.37 -2.23 -11.06
CA ILE A 53 2.42 -2.20 -9.96
C ILE A 53 1.01 -2.40 -10.46
N ILE A 54 0.28 -3.30 -9.80
CA ILE A 54 -1.16 -3.37 -9.90
C ILE A 54 -1.68 -2.95 -8.53
N LEU A 55 -2.39 -1.84 -8.49
CA LEU A 55 -2.91 -1.29 -7.23
C LEU A 55 -4.40 -1.44 -7.17
N LYS A 56 -4.89 -2.20 -6.20
CA LYS A 56 -6.31 -2.32 -5.96
C LYS A 56 -6.72 -1.32 -4.89
N CYS A 57 -7.63 -0.42 -5.23
CA CYS A 57 -8.09 0.58 -4.30
C CYS A 57 -9.44 1.13 -4.72
N GLU A 58 -10.04 1.94 -3.86
CA GLU A 58 -11.22 2.69 -4.21
C GLU A 58 -10.80 4.06 -4.70
N HIS A 59 -11.73 4.84 -5.19
CA HIS A 59 -11.46 6.22 -5.63
C HIS A 59 -10.51 6.34 -6.81
N ILE A 60 -10.45 5.34 -7.68
CA ILE A 60 -9.51 5.30 -8.80
C ILE A 60 -9.61 6.55 -9.67
N LYS A 61 -10.82 7.06 -9.87
CA LYS A 61 -11.03 8.22 -10.75
C LYS A 61 -10.24 9.46 -10.33
N LEU A 62 -9.87 9.54 -9.06
CA LEU A 62 -9.13 10.69 -8.56
C LEU A 62 -7.64 10.59 -8.80
N PHE A 63 -7.14 9.43 -9.19
CA PHE A 63 -5.71 9.20 -9.20
C PHE A 63 -5.11 8.70 -10.50
N LYS A 64 -5.92 8.06 -11.33
CA LYS A 64 -5.32 7.31 -12.45
C LYS A 64 -4.58 8.16 -13.48
N LYS A 65 -4.95 9.41 -13.63
CA LYS A 65 -4.23 10.29 -14.55
C LYS A 65 -2.95 10.83 -13.93
N SER A 66 -2.98 11.03 -12.61
CA SER A 66 -1.82 11.58 -11.90
C SER A 66 -0.73 10.54 -11.68
N TYR A 67 -1.09 9.26 -11.74
CA TYR A 67 -0.13 8.16 -11.57
C TYR A 67 -0.24 7.19 -12.76
N PRO A 68 0.18 7.64 -13.94
CA PRO A 68 -0.09 6.90 -15.17
C PRO A 68 0.64 5.57 -15.30
N LYS A 69 1.66 5.35 -14.49
CA LYS A 69 2.40 4.08 -14.55
C LYS A 69 1.94 3.06 -13.53
N ILE A 70 0.95 3.41 -12.72
CA ILE A 70 0.32 2.45 -11.82
C ILE A 70 -0.90 1.88 -12.54
N ASN A 71 -1.03 0.55 -12.54
CA ASN A 71 -2.22 -0.07 -13.09
C ASN A 71 -3.24 -0.20 -11.98
N PHE A 72 -4.33 0.54 -12.09
CA PHE A 72 -5.35 0.56 -11.05
C PHE A 72 -6.44 -0.47 -11.31
N GLU A 73 -6.86 -1.17 -10.27
CA GLU A 73 -8.00 -2.07 -10.31
C GLU A 73 -8.91 -1.76 -9.14
N ASN A 74 -10.20 -2.05 -9.28
CA ASN A 74 -11.13 -1.82 -8.19
C ASN A 74 -10.89 -2.82 -7.06
N PHE A 75 -10.90 -2.31 -5.84
CA PHE A 75 -10.79 -3.16 -4.68
C PHE A 75 -12.16 -3.78 -4.41
N THR A 76 -12.20 -5.11 -4.25
CA THR A 76 -13.42 -5.81 -3.92
C THR A 76 -13.21 -6.52 -2.59
N HIS A 77 -13.97 -6.11 -1.59
CA HIS A 77 -13.83 -6.68 -0.26
C HIS A 77 -14.09 -8.19 -0.26
N GLY A 78 -13.29 -8.89 0.49
CA GLY A 78 -13.47 -10.33 0.68
C GLY A 78 -12.92 -11.20 -0.42
N THR A 79 -12.37 -10.63 -1.49
CA THR A 79 -11.88 -11.42 -2.62
C THR A 79 -10.40 -11.22 -2.92
N ASP A 80 -9.75 -10.30 -2.26
CA ASP A 80 -8.38 -9.96 -2.62
C ASP A 80 -7.37 -10.59 -1.69
N PHE A 81 -7.07 -11.84 -1.93
CA PHE A 81 -6.10 -12.57 -1.14
C PHE A 81 -4.78 -12.76 -1.87
N GLU A 82 -4.65 -12.17 -3.05
CA GLU A 82 -3.47 -12.38 -3.88
C GLU A 82 -2.48 -11.21 -3.85
N SER A 83 -2.69 -10.27 -2.97
CA SER A 83 -1.80 -9.11 -2.91
C SER A 83 -0.49 -9.43 -2.23
N ASP A 84 0.58 -8.88 -2.77
CA ASP A 84 1.91 -9.02 -2.16
C ASP A 84 2.03 -8.13 -0.93
N TYR A 85 1.37 -6.95 -0.97
CA TYR A 85 1.34 -6.03 0.16
C TYR A 85 -0.07 -5.53 0.36
N ILE A 86 -0.44 -5.36 1.62
CA ILE A 86 -1.75 -4.81 1.97
C ILE A 86 -1.52 -3.58 2.84
N LEU A 87 -1.94 -2.42 2.32
CA LEU A 87 -1.86 -1.17 3.06
C LEU A 87 -3.13 -1.06 3.90
N SER A 88 -2.99 -1.19 5.18
CA SER A 88 -4.11 -1.21 6.10
C SER A 88 -3.62 -1.02 7.52
N TYR A 89 -4.55 -0.79 8.42
CA TYR A 89 -4.26 -0.87 9.83
C TYR A 89 -4.54 -2.31 10.26
N PHE A 90 -3.70 -2.84 11.10
CA PHE A 90 -3.83 -4.22 11.55
C PHE A 90 -4.28 -4.23 13.00
N PHE A 91 -5.56 -4.57 13.19
CA PHE A 91 -6.15 -4.58 14.51
C PHE A 91 -6.62 -5.98 14.87
N SER A 92 -6.41 -6.36 16.13
CA SER A 92 -7.06 -7.53 16.71
C SER A 92 -8.27 -7.00 17.48
N LYS A 93 -9.05 -7.89 18.05
CA LYS A 93 -10.18 -7.47 18.87
C LYS A 93 -9.74 -6.70 20.12
N ASP A 94 -8.47 -6.84 20.50
CA ASP A 94 -7.92 -6.15 21.65
C ASP A 94 -7.23 -4.84 21.30
N GLY A 95 -7.28 -4.43 20.04
CA GLY A 95 -6.67 -3.21 19.58
C GLY A 95 -5.70 -3.43 18.44
N TYR A 96 -4.68 -2.61 18.37
CA TYR A 96 -3.73 -2.68 17.27
C TYR A 96 -2.85 -3.93 17.36
N ASP A 97 -2.74 -4.64 16.26
CA ASP A 97 -2.00 -5.90 16.23
C ASP A 97 -0.51 -5.66 15.95
N GLN A 98 0.27 -5.52 17.00
CA GLN A 98 1.69 -5.27 16.87
C GLN A 98 2.48 -6.49 16.41
N SER A 99 1.86 -7.66 16.37
CA SER A 99 2.53 -8.85 15.86
C SER A 99 2.68 -8.76 14.33
N ILE A 100 1.86 -7.96 13.69
CA ILE A 100 1.90 -7.78 12.24
C ILE A 100 2.69 -6.53 11.87
N HIS A 101 2.46 -5.43 12.61
CA HIS A 101 3.14 -4.19 12.33
C HIS A 101 3.57 -3.57 13.65
N TYR A 102 4.84 -3.36 13.82
CA TYR A 102 5.40 -2.99 15.12
C TYR A 102 5.10 -1.57 15.58
N LYS A 103 4.68 -0.68 14.70
CA LYS A 103 4.37 0.68 15.07
C LYS A 103 2.87 0.88 15.21
N ASN A 104 2.48 1.58 16.26
CA ASN A 104 1.09 1.88 16.52
C ASN A 104 0.65 3.03 15.62
N PRO A 105 -0.36 2.85 14.77
CA PRO A 105 -0.79 3.90 13.85
C PRO A 105 -1.35 5.14 14.51
N TYR A 106 -1.72 5.06 15.80
CA TYR A 106 -2.17 6.24 16.52
C TYR A 106 -1.00 7.12 16.98
N GLN A 107 0.21 6.63 16.84
CA GLN A 107 1.41 7.33 17.34
C GLN A 107 2.37 7.73 16.24
N ILE A 108 2.04 7.44 14.99
CA ILE A 108 2.90 7.77 13.85
C ILE A 108 2.08 8.49 12.79
N PRO A 109 2.72 9.27 11.93
CA PRO A 109 2.00 9.88 10.82
C PRO A 109 1.35 8.82 9.93
N LEU A 110 0.19 9.15 9.38
CA LEU A 110 -0.55 8.22 8.56
C LEU A 110 0.29 7.64 7.41
N GLN A 111 1.07 8.48 6.76
CA GLN A 111 1.93 8.02 5.66
C GLN A 111 2.99 7.03 6.10
N ASN A 112 3.40 7.08 7.35
CA ASN A 112 4.43 6.18 7.84
C ASN A 112 3.95 4.72 7.87
N VAL A 113 2.65 4.49 7.92
CA VAL A 113 2.10 3.14 7.82
C VAL A 113 2.49 2.54 6.47
N ALA A 114 2.29 3.29 5.39
CA ALA A 114 2.62 2.79 4.05
C ALA A 114 4.12 2.65 3.86
N SER A 115 4.91 3.61 4.32
CA SER A 115 6.36 3.52 4.14
C SER A 115 6.92 2.30 4.85
N ASP A 116 6.42 1.97 6.03
CA ASP A 116 6.90 0.81 6.76
C ASP A 116 6.50 -0.50 6.08
N ILE A 117 5.26 -0.59 5.61
CA ILE A 117 4.79 -1.79 4.94
C ILE A 117 5.56 -2.03 3.65
N LEU A 118 5.85 -0.97 2.92
CA LEU A 118 6.53 -1.09 1.63
C LEU A 118 8.05 -1.05 1.74
N GLY A 119 8.58 -1.02 2.95
CA GLY A 119 10.02 -1.02 3.16
C GLY A 119 10.72 0.24 2.69
N LEU A 120 10.05 1.38 2.79
CA LEU A 120 10.59 2.65 2.34
C LEU A 120 10.91 3.54 3.53
N GLU A 121 11.85 4.47 3.32
CA GLU A 121 12.15 5.46 4.33
C GLU A 121 11.02 6.47 4.39
N TYR A 122 10.61 6.84 5.60
CA TYR A 122 9.51 7.78 5.75
C TYR A 122 9.94 9.20 5.43
N LYS A 123 9.12 9.89 4.65
CA LYS A 123 9.18 11.32 4.43
C LYS A 123 7.79 11.76 4.00
N GLU A 124 7.42 12.98 4.27
CA GLU A 124 6.12 13.45 3.81
C GLU A 124 6.13 13.63 2.30
N ILE A 125 5.10 13.12 1.64
CA ILE A 125 4.96 13.26 0.19
C ILE A 125 3.55 13.73 -0.09
N LYS A 126 3.44 14.83 -0.81
CA LYS A 126 2.11 15.34 -1.18
C LYS A 126 1.47 14.45 -2.22
N PRO A 127 0.20 14.08 -2.02
CA PRO A 127 -0.50 13.28 -3.02
C PRO A 127 -0.83 14.13 -4.25
N LYS A 128 -0.95 13.46 -5.38
CA LYS A 128 -1.44 14.07 -6.60
C LYS A 128 -2.85 13.59 -6.82
N VAL A 129 -3.72 14.48 -7.23
CA VAL A 129 -5.09 14.11 -7.57
C VAL A 129 -5.42 14.67 -8.94
N ASP A 130 -6.28 13.96 -9.65
CA ASP A 130 -6.70 14.40 -10.97
C ASP A 130 -7.64 15.60 -10.81
N ILE A 131 -7.52 16.54 -11.74
CA ILE A 131 -8.46 17.66 -11.80
C ILE A 131 -9.69 17.16 -12.54
N LEU A 132 -10.82 17.23 -11.88
CA LEU A 132 -12.08 16.81 -12.49
C LEU A 132 -12.85 18.06 -12.93
N ASP A 133 -13.26 18.06 -14.18
CA ASP A 133 -14.02 19.17 -14.72
C ASP A 133 -15.52 18.96 -14.60
#